data_45a3d5f95337fc98d8e04af84bd495f3
#
_entry.id   45a3d5f95337fc98d8e04af84bd495f3
#
_cell.length_a   1.000
_cell.length_b   1.000
_cell.length_c   1.000
_cell.angle_alpha   90.00
_cell.angle_beta   90.00
_cell.angle_gamma   90.00
#
_symmetry.space_group_name_H-M   'P 1'
#
loop_
_entity.id
_entity.type
_entity.pdbx_description
1 polymer ?
#
loop_
_entity_poly.entity_id
_entity_poly.type
_entity_poly.pdbx_seq_one_letter_code
_entity_poly.pdbx_strand_id
1 'polypeptide(L)'
;MTKIEAIIERAKDGTYTVYCKDEIFSGAGDTLAAAKEDMRRQMDFYKETAVAEGFKYPAFLDGEYEVSYTVDMASLIAYYVGAGIFSLAGLEKMTGINQKQLWAYLNGTTPRKTQSARIESGLRHLNDDLNSIFA
;
A
#
# COMPACT_ATOMS: atom_id res chain seq x y z
N MET A 1 1.38 16.15 17.18
CA MET A 1 0.54 15.53 16.14
C MET A 1 0.64 14.01 16.23
N THR A 2 -0.49 13.35 16.27
CA THR A 2 -0.54 11.89 16.31
C THR A 2 -0.23 11.31 14.93
N LYS A 3 0.62 10.28 14.89
CA LYS A 3 0.94 9.57 13.64
C LYS A 3 0.21 8.23 13.60
N ILE A 4 -0.51 8.01 12.51
CA ILE A 4 -1.23 6.77 12.27
C ILE A 4 -0.52 6.05 11.12
N GLU A 5 -0.16 4.79 11.32
CA GLU A 5 0.48 3.97 10.29
C GLU A 5 -0.59 3.24 9.48
N ALA A 6 -0.47 3.30 8.17
CA ALA A 6 -1.36 2.61 7.25
C ALA A 6 -0.56 1.90 6.16
N ILE A 7 -1.18 0.90 5.56
CA ILE A 7 -0.57 0.06 4.53
C ILE A 7 -1.35 0.25 3.24
N ILE A 8 -0.62 0.40 2.13
CA ILE A 8 -1.16 0.45 0.78
C ILE A 8 -1.03 -0.94 0.18
N GLU A 9 -2.14 -1.50 -0.28
CA GLU A 9 -2.21 -2.80 -0.94
C GLU A 9 -2.78 -2.65 -2.34
N ARG A 10 -2.25 -3.40 -3.31
CA ARG A 10 -2.80 -3.43 -4.65
C ARG A 10 -3.52 -4.77 -4.85
N ALA A 11 -4.82 -4.72 -5.11
CA ALA A 11 -5.60 -5.92 -5.38
C ALA A 11 -5.30 -6.46 -6.79
N LYS A 12 -5.59 -7.73 -7.01
CA LYS A 12 -5.35 -8.40 -8.31
C LYS A 12 -6.13 -7.75 -9.45
N ASP A 13 -7.28 -7.16 -9.18
CA ASP A 13 -8.09 -6.43 -10.16
C ASP A 13 -7.62 -5.00 -10.42
N GLY A 14 -6.57 -4.56 -9.72
CA GLY A 14 -6.02 -3.20 -9.83
C GLY A 14 -6.55 -2.21 -8.80
N THR A 15 -7.55 -2.58 -8.01
CA THR A 15 -8.09 -1.71 -6.95
C THR A 15 -7.00 -1.40 -5.93
N TYR A 16 -6.94 -0.15 -5.49
CA TYR A 16 -6.10 0.27 -4.38
C TYR A 16 -6.87 0.14 -3.08
N THR A 17 -6.24 -0.46 -2.07
CA THR A 17 -6.77 -0.55 -0.71
C THR A 17 -5.76 0.06 0.23
N VAL A 18 -6.24 0.85 1.18
CA VAL A 18 -5.43 1.36 2.28
C VAL A 18 -6.08 0.93 3.59
N TYR A 19 -5.29 0.56 4.57
CA TYR A 19 -5.83 0.18 5.87
C TYR A 19 -4.87 0.55 6.98
N CYS A 20 -5.42 0.93 8.12
CA CYS A 20 -4.63 1.24 9.30
C CYS A 20 -4.04 -0.04 9.89
N LYS A 21 -2.81 0.06 10.36
CA LYS A 21 -2.10 -1.06 10.97
C LYS A 21 -2.68 -1.42 12.34
N ASP A 22 -2.96 -0.42 13.15
CA ASP A 22 -3.40 -0.60 14.54
C ASP A 22 -4.81 -0.07 14.81
N GLU A 23 -5.53 0.35 13.78
CA GLU A 23 -6.90 0.87 13.88
C GLU A 23 -7.79 0.13 12.89
N ILE A 24 -9.11 0.25 13.06
CA ILE A 24 -10.10 -0.49 12.26
C ILE A 24 -10.38 0.14 10.88
N PHE A 25 -9.79 1.28 10.58
CA PHE A 25 -10.16 2.05 9.39
C PHE A 25 -9.47 1.54 8.12
N SER A 26 -10.20 1.58 7.02
CA SER A 26 -9.71 1.21 5.71
C SER A 26 -10.43 2.02 4.64
N GLY A 27 -9.90 1.96 3.43
CA GLY A 27 -10.51 2.60 2.27
C GLY A 27 -10.10 1.89 1.00
N ALA A 28 -10.89 2.04 -0.06
CA ALA A 28 -10.61 1.44 -1.35
C ALA A 28 -11.01 2.40 -2.48
N GLY A 29 -10.36 2.25 -3.63
CA GLY A 29 -10.66 3.08 -4.79
C GLY A 29 -9.88 2.65 -6.03
N ASP A 30 -10.27 3.20 -7.18
CA ASP A 30 -9.61 2.92 -8.46
C ASP A 30 -8.27 3.63 -8.58
N THR A 31 -8.04 4.63 -7.74
CA THR A 31 -6.76 5.34 -7.63
C THR A 31 -6.32 5.36 -6.17
N LEU A 32 -5.02 5.56 -5.94
CA LEU A 32 -4.52 5.68 -4.58
C LEU A 32 -5.14 6.88 -3.85
N ALA A 33 -5.28 8.01 -4.54
CA ALA A 33 -5.92 9.19 -3.97
C ALA A 33 -7.37 8.91 -3.53
N ALA A 34 -8.13 8.19 -4.36
CA ALA A 34 -9.51 7.81 -4.03
C ALA A 34 -9.57 6.87 -2.82
N ALA A 35 -8.65 5.92 -2.72
CA ALA A 35 -8.59 5.00 -1.58
C ALA A 35 -8.29 5.74 -0.27
N LYS A 36 -7.34 6.68 -0.30
CA LYS A 36 -7.00 7.50 0.86
C LYS A 36 -8.17 8.37 1.29
N GLU A 37 -8.86 8.99 0.33
CA GLU A 37 -10.04 9.81 0.60
C GLU A 37 -11.18 8.98 1.17
N ASP A 38 -11.37 7.77 0.66
CA ASP A 38 -12.39 6.85 1.18
C ASP A 38 -12.11 6.51 2.65
N MET A 39 -10.85 6.21 3.01
CA MET A 39 -10.50 5.94 4.40
C MET A 39 -10.75 7.15 5.30
N ARG A 40 -10.42 8.36 4.83
CA ARG A 40 -10.67 9.58 5.59
C ARG A 40 -12.16 9.77 5.85
N ARG A 41 -13.00 9.53 4.84
CA ARG A 41 -14.45 9.59 4.99
C ARG A 41 -14.99 8.55 5.97
N GLN A 42 -14.40 7.34 5.97
CA GLN A 42 -14.77 6.31 6.94
C GLN A 42 -14.43 6.73 8.36
N MET A 43 -13.29 7.37 8.57
CA MET A 43 -12.91 7.91 9.88
C MET A 43 -13.89 8.99 10.35
N ASP A 44 -14.22 9.95 9.49
CA ASP A 44 -15.16 11.02 9.80
C ASP A 44 -16.56 10.48 10.12
N PHE A 45 -17.03 9.54 9.31
CA PHE A 45 -18.33 8.91 9.49
C PHE A 45 -18.39 8.11 10.81
N TYR A 46 -17.32 7.40 11.14
CA TYR A 46 -17.25 6.64 12.39
C TYR A 46 -17.37 7.56 13.59
N LYS A 47 -16.64 8.66 13.59
CA LYS A 47 -16.71 9.65 14.67
C LYS A 47 -18.10 10.25 14.78
N GLU A 48 -18.70 10.68 13.69
CA GLU A 48 -20.06 11.24 13.67
C GLU A 48 -21.06 10.25 14.25
N THR A 49 -21.01 9.00 13.83
CA THR A 49 -21.89 7.94 14.32
C THR A 49 -21.68 7.69 15.82
N ALA A 50 -20.43 7.61 16.25
CA ALA A 50 -20.11 7.36 17.65
C ALA A 50 -20.62 8.49 18.56
N VAL A 51 -20.45 9.74 18.14
CA VAL A 51 -20.98 10.89 18.88
C VAL A 51 -22.49 10.84 18.95
N ALA A 52 -23.17 10.58 17.83
CA ALA A 52 -24.63 10.51 17.78
C ALA A 52 -25.21 9.37 18.62
N GLU A 53 -24.54 8.21 18.62
CA GLU A 53 -25.02 6.99 19.28
C GLU A 53 -24.47 6.83 20.72
N GLY A 54 -23.54 7.68 21.13
CA GLY A 54 -23.00 7.68 22.48
C GLY A 54 -21.97 6.59 22.78
N PHE A 55 -21.24 6.10 21.77
CA PHE A 55 -20.17 5.14 22.04
C PHE A 55 -18.78 5.73 21.78
N LYS A 56 -17.77 5.00 22.25
CA LYS A 56 -16.38 5.43 22.22
C LYS A 56 -15.80 5.36 20.81
N TYR A 57 -14.89 6.26 20.50
CA TYR A 57 -14.11 6.27 19.28
C TYR A 57 -12.65 6.63 19.61
N PRO A 58 -11.69 6.31 18.73
CA PRO A 58 -10.29 6.62 18.99
C PRO A 58 -10.04 8.12 19.17
N ALA A 59 -9.30 8.46 20.22
CA ALA A 59 -9.05 9.85 20.61
C ALA A 59 -8.32 10.67 19.56
N PHE A 60 -7.54 10.03 18.66
CA PHE A 60 -6.80 10.76 17.63
C PHE A 60 -7.74 11.50 16.65
N LEU A 61 -8.99 11.05 16.53
CA LEU A 61 -9.98 11.68 15.65
C LEU A 61 -10.42 13.06 16.15
N ASP A 62 -10.15 13.39 17.41
CA ASP A 62 -10.49 14.70 17.98
C ASP A 62 -9.40 15.75 17.77
N GLY A 63 -8.22 15.35 17.36
CA GLY A 63 -7.09 16.24 17.19
C GLY A 63 -6.52 16.22 15.80
N GLU A 64 -5.36 16.82 15.67
CA GLU A 64 -4.58 16.73 14.42
C GLU A 64 -3.86 15.39 14.37
N TYR A 65 -3.92 14.73 13.20
CA TYR A 65 -3.22 13.50 12.97
C TYR A 65 -2.68 13.46 11.56
N GLU A 66 -1.66 12.64 11.37
CA GLU A 66 -1.00 12.42 10.09
C GLU A 66 -0.97 10.92 9.82
N VAL A 67 -1.32 10.53 8.60
CA VAL A 67 -1.25 9.13 8.19
C VAL A 67 0.04 8.90 7.41
N SER A 68 0.85 7.96 7.89
CA SER A 68 2.09 7.55 7.24
C SER A 68 1.82 6.22 6.53
N TYR A 69 2.11 6.15 5.24
CA TYR A 69 1.80 5.00 4.40
C TYR A 69 3.04 4.18 4.07
N THR A 70 2.91 2.86 4.17
CA THR A 70 3.92 1.89 3.73
C THR A 70 3.27 1.00 2.68
N VAL A 71 3.99 0.71 1.60
CA VAL A 71 3.46 -0.12 0.51
C VAL A 71 3.71 -1.60 0.81
N ASP A 72 2.68 -2.42 0.64
CA ASP A 72 2.81 -3.87 0.58
C ASP A 72 3.41 -4.24 -0.77
N MET A 73 4.72 -4.42 -0.80
CA MET A 73 5.48 -4.68 -2.03
C MET A 73 5.10 -6.00 -2.68
N ALA A 74 4.75 -7.01 -1.90
CA ALA A 74 4.33 -8.31 -2.44
C ALA A 74 3.04 -8.16 -3.26
N SER A 75 2.05 -7.43 -2.74
CA SER A 75 0.81 -7.20 -3.46
C SER A 75 1.02 -6.38 -4.73
N LEU A 76 1.92 -5.40 -4.67
CA LEU A 76 2.22 -4.55 -5.82
C LEU A 76 2.82 -5.34 -6.97
N ILE A 77 3.87 -6.14 -6.73
CA ILE A 77 4.48 -6.94 -7.77
C ILE A 77 3.55 -8.06 -8.26
N ALA A 78 2.73 -8.62 -7.36
CA ALA A 78 1.75 -9.63 -7.73
C ALA A 78 0.73 -9.07 -8.74
N TYR A 79 0.28 -7.85 -8.54
CA TYR A 79 -0.61 -7.19 -9.50
C TYR A 79 0.05 -7.06 -10.87
N TYR A 80 1.27 -6.53 -10.94
CA TYR A 80 1.94 -6.27 -12.22
C TYR A 80 2.33 -7.55 -12.95
N VAL A 81 2.69 -8.61 -12.24
CA VAL A 81 2.94 -9.91 -12.85
C VAL A 81 1.62 -10.51 -13.36
N GLY A 82 0.56 -10.46 -12.55
CA GLY A 82 -0.75 -10.96 -12.94
C GLY A 82 -1.34 -10.22 -14.13
N ALA A 83 -1.06 -8.92 -14.27
CA ALA A 83 -1.48 -8.11 -15.40
C ALA A 83 -0.61 -8.29 -16.67
N GLY A 84 0.43 -9.12 -16.58
CA GLY A 84 1.34 -9.36 -17.70
C GLY A 84 2.32 -8.22 -18.01
N ILE A 85 2.46 -7.28 -17.06
CA ILE A 85 3.34 -6.12 -17.24
C ILE A 85 4.78 -6.46 -16.84
N PHE A 86 4.95 -7.16 -15.72
CA PHE A 86 6.25 -7.64 -15.26
C PHE A 86 6.32 -9.16 -15.36
N SER A 87 7.53 -9.67 -15.57
CA SER A 87 7.84 -11.10 -15.45
C SER A 87 8.74 -11.34 -14.25
N LEU A 88 8.78 -12.59 -13.78
CA LEU A 88 9.71 -12.96 -12.71
C LEU A 88 11.16 -12.72 -13.12
N ALA A 89 11.51 -13.01 -14.38
CA ALA A 89 12.86 -12.76 -14.89
C ALA A 89 13.20 -11.27 -14.89
N GLY A 90 12.25 -10.43 -15.30
CA GLY A 90 12.42 -8.97 -15.28
C GLY A 90 12.55 -8.42 -13.86
N LEU A 91 11.74 -8.92 -12.94
CA LEU A 91 11.83 -8.54 -11.53
C LEU A 91 13.15 -8.96 -10.91
N GLU A 92 13.67 -10.13 -11.24
CA GLU A 92 14.99 -10.56 -10.79
C GLU A 92 16.07 -9.59 -11.25
N LYS A 93 16.02 -9.17 -12.51
CA LYS A 93 16.93 -8.16 -13.04
C LYS A 93 16.85 -6.84 -12.29
N MET A 94 15.64 -6.37 -12.02
CA MET A 94 15.43 -5.09 -11.35
C MET A 94 15.81 -5.10 -9.87
N THR A 95 15.56 -6.21 -9.19
CA THR A 95 15.65 -6.27 -7.73
C THR A 95 16.87 -7.02 -7.23
N GLY A 96 17.47 -7.89 -8.03
CA GLY A 96 18.52 -8.80 -7.60
C GLY A 96 18.03 -9.95 -6.75
N ILE A 97 16.71 -10.11 -6.61
CA ILE A 97 16.11 -11.23 -5.86
C ILE A 97 15.83 -12.36 -6.84
N ASN A 98 16.19 -13.60 -6.50
CA ASN A 98 15.99 -14.71 -7.41
C ASN A 98 14.49 -15.00 -7.66
N GLN A 99 14.21 -15.60 -8.82
CA GLN A 99 12.83 -15.86 -9.24
C GLN A 99 12.04 -16.75 -8.28
N LYS A 100 12.70 -17.72 -7.68
CA LYS A 100 12.07 -18.63 -6.73
C LYS A 100 11.55 -17.88 -5.51
N GLN A 101 12.35 -16.96 -4.99
CA GLN A 101 11.97 -16.14 -3.85
C GLN A 101 10.86 -15.15 -4.22
N LEU A 102 10.96 -14.53 -5.40
CA LEU A 102 9.92 -13.65 -5.91
C LEU A 102 8.60 -14.40 -6.08
N TRP A 103 8.65 -15.62 -6.62
CA TRP A 103 7.46 -16.46 -6.75
C TRP A 103 6.80 -16.72 -5.38
N ALA A 104 7.61 -16.98 -4.35
CA ALA A 104 7.08 -17.17 -3.00
C ALA A 104 6.33 -15.93 -2.51
N TYR A 105 6.84 -14.74 -2.79
CA TYR A 105 6.16 -13.48 -2.43
C TYR A 105 4.83 -13.33 -3.17
N LEU A 106 4.77 -13.71 -4.44
CA LEU A 106 3.52 -13.69 -5.21
C LEU A 106 2.48 -14.67 -4.66
N ASN A 107 2.92 -15.67 -3.91
CA ASN A 107 2.07 -16.74 -3.40
C ASN A 107 1.90 -16.73 -1.88
N GLY A 108 2.07 -15.57 -1.26
CA GLY A 108 1.67 -15.34 0.13
C GLY A 108 2.80 -15.24 1.15
N THR A 109 4.05 -15.47 0.76
CA THR A 109 5.18 -15.25 1.67
C THR A 109 5.41 -13.75 1.83
N THR A 110 5.48 -13.27 3.07
CA THR A 110 5.73 -11.85 3.35
C THR A 110 7.23 -11.55 3.21
N PRO A 111 7.63 -10.59 2.37
CA PRO A 111 9.03 -10.19 2.28
C PRO A 111 9.50 -9.56 3.59
N ARG A 112 10.75 -9.83 3.96
CA ARG A 112 11.40 -9.11 5.05
C ARG A 112 11.62 -7.65 4.64
N LYS A 113 11.83 -6.77 5.62
CA LYS A 113 12.06 -5.34 5.38
C LYS A 113 13.17 -5.08 4.35
N THR A 114 14.28 -5.81 4.44
CA THR A 114 15.40 -5.67 3.50
C THR A 114 15.01 -6.07 2.09
N GLN A 115 14.20 -7.10 1.93
CA GLN A 115 13.73 -7.54 0.62
C GLN A 115 12.66 -6.60 0.06
N SER A 116 11.75 -6.10 0.89
CA SER A 116 10.80 -5.06 0.48
C SER A 116 11.53 -3.80 -0.01
N ALA A 117 12.59 -3.41 0.67
CA ALA A 117 13.41 -2.25 0.28
C ALA A 117 14.11 -2.51 -1.06
N ARG A 118 14.57 -3.72 -1.33
CA ARG A 118 15.19 -4.08 -2.63
C ARG A 118 14.17 -4.03 -3.75
N ILE A 119 12.95 -4.52 -3.51
CA ILE A 119 11.86 -4.43 -4.50
C ILE A 119 11.56 -2.96 -4.80
N GLU A 120 11.36 -2.16 -3.76
CA GLU A 120 11.09 -0.73 -3.92
C GLU A 120 12.21 -0.03 -4.68
N SER A 121 13.47 -0.29 -4.31
CA SER A 121 14.63 0.31 -4.98
C SER A 121 14.69 -0.05 -6.45
N GLY A 122 14.40 -1.31 -6.80
CA GLY A 122 14.38 -1.74 -8.20
C GLY A 122 13.29 -1.04 -9.02
N LEU A 123 12.11 -0.91 -8.43
CA LEU A 123 10.99 -0.21 -9.09
C LEU A 123 11.27 1.29 -9.24
N ARG A 124 11.83 1.92 -8.22
CA ARG A 124 12.20 3.34 -8.27
C ARG A 124 13.28 3.61 -9.31
N HIS A 125 14.26 2.72 -9.42
CA HIS A 125 15.31 2.84 -10.43
C HIS A 125 14.72 2.82 -11.85
N LEU A 126 13.79 1.91 -12.13
CA LEU A 126 13.09 1.88 -13.41
C LEU A 126 12.29 3.17 -13.63
N ASN A 127 11.58 3.63 -12.62
CA ASN A 127 10.80 4.86 -12.70
C ASN A 127 11.71 6.07 -13.01
N ASP A 128 12.84 6.18 -12.34
CA ASP A 128 13.80 7.28 -12.54
C ASP A 128 14.41 7.22 -13.93
N ASP A 129 14.75 6.02 -14.41
CA ASP A 129 15.28 5.83 -15.75
C ASP A 129 14.28 6.29 -16.83
N LEU A 130 13.02 5.85 -16.70
CA LEU A 130 11.96 6.26 -17.63
C LEU A 130 11.72 7.77 -17.57
N ASN A 131 11.69 8.35 -16.38
CA ASN A 131 11.51 9.79 -16.20
C ASN A 131 12.66 10.58 -16.86
N SER A 132 13.89 10.06 -16.81
CA SER A 132 15.02 10.72 -17.44
C SER A 132 14.90 10.76 -18.99
N ILE A 133 14.20 9.77 -19.54
CA ILE A 133 13.96 9.69 -21.00
C ILE A 133 12.84 10.63 -21.43
N PHE A 134 11.78 10.72 -20.63
CA PHE A 134 10.58 11.49 -21.00
C PHE A 134 10.53 12.92 -20.43
N ALA A 135 11.52 13.29 -19.65
CA ALA A 135 11.57 14.63 -19.07
C ALA A 135 11.93 15.73 -20.13
#